data_0c9fbe0cc440389e55bf05e5ea0165d3
#
_entry.id   0c9fbe0cc440389e55bf05e5ea0165d3
#
_cell.length_a   1.000
_cell.length_b   1.000
_cell.length_c   1.000
_cell.angle_alpha   90.00
_cell.angle_beta   90.00
_cell.angle_gamma   90.00
#
_symmetry.space_group_name_H-M   'P 1'
#
loop_
_entity.id
_entity.type
_entity.pdbx_description
1 polymer ?
#
loop_
_entity_poly.entity_id
_entity_poly.type
_entity_poly.pdbx_seq_one_letter_code
_entity_poly.pdbx_strand_id
1 'polypeptide(L)'
;MEIMEKAKILEAAGRDIIYLCLGEPDFPTPAAVVAATHRALDAGATSYTPSLGLRELRQEIVHHYRKRYGVHLEPEQILVGSGTSPLLLLLFAMLLETGDEILLPDPGYACYPDFVRFAGGVPTRIKTTAQNGFQPRPAEVEKLINSRCRGLLINSPSNPAGSVLSGQELRTLAQLPIPIISDEIYHGLTYEGEEHSILEYTGSAFVLGGFSKAYAMTGWRLGYLISPLTCARTLQTLHQNFMICANHFVQLGGLAALRHAEADVERMRRLYDLRRRQLLK
;
A
#
# COMPACT_ATOMS: atom_id res chain seq x y z
N MET A 1 2.03 -11.95 13.95
CA MET A 1 2.93 -13.10 13.69
C MET A 1 2.93 -14.09 14.86
N GLU A 2 3.09 -13.65 16.12
CA GLU A 2 3.09 -14.53 17.30
C GLU A 2 1.88 -15.48 17.40
N ILE A 3 0.65 -14.97 17.15
CA ILE A 3 -0.58 -15.78 17.12
C ILE A 3 -0.50 -16.84 16.02
N MET A 4 0.02 -16.48 14.85
CA MET A 4 0.19 -17.42 13.74
C MET A 4 1.21 -18.52 14.07
N GLU A 5 2.30 -18.18 14.75
CA GLU A 5 3.30 -19.16 15.21
C GLU A 5 2.70 -20.14 16.20
N LYS A 6 1.92 -19.65 17.19
CA LYS A 6 1.17 -20.51 18.12
C LYS A 6 0.17 -21.42 17.40
N ALA A 7 -0.55 -20.88 16.40
CA ALA A 7 -1.48 -21.66 15.57
C ALA A 7 -0.76 -22.77 14.81
N LYS A 8 0.41 -22.50 14.22
CA LYS A 8 1.24 -23.51 13.52
C LYS A 8 1.73 -24.62 14.46
N ILE A 9 2.09 -24.29 15.69
CA ILE A 9 2.47 -25.31 16.71
C ILE A 9 1.28 -26.23 17.03
N LEU A 10 0.07 -25.68 17.19
CA LEU A 10 -1.13 -26.46 17.46
C LEU A 10 -1.54 -27.31 16.25
N GLU A 11 -1.41 -26.79 15.03
CA GLU A 11 -1.67 -27.55 13.81
C GLU A 11 -0.69 -28.72 13.66
N ALA A 12 0.60 -28.50 13.93
CA ALA A 12 1.62 -29.56 13.95
C ALA A 12 1.35 -30.64 15.05
N ALA A 13 0.66 -30.27 16.11
CA ALA A 13 0.19 -31.20 17.15
C ALA A 13 -1.14 -31.91 16.78
N GLY A 14 -1.62 -31.79 15.54
CA GLY A 14 -2.79 -32.46 15.00
C GLY A 14 -4.13 -31.74 15.29
N ARG A 15 -4.10 -30.48 15.72
CA ARG A 15 -5.33 -29.68 15.87
C ARG A 15 -5.77 -29.09 14.57
N ASP A 16 -7.07 -29.10 14.30
CA ASP A 16 -7.67 -28.35 13.18
C ASP A 16 -7.77 -26.86 13.56
N ILE A 17 -7.12 -26.00 12.78
CA ILE A 17 -7.01 -24.57 13.06
C ILE A 17 -7.61 -23.75 11.92
N ILE A 18 -8.60 -22.92 12.24
CA ILE A 18 -9.13 -21.91 11.32
C ILE A 18 -8.35 -20.60 11.49
N TYR A 19 -7.62 -20.18 10.46
CA TYR A 19 -6.78 -18.99 10.50
C TYR A 19 -7.60 -17.73 10.22
N LEU A 20 -7.83 -16.91 11.26
CA LEU A 20 -8.46 -15.57 11.15
C LEU A 20 -7.53 -14.45 11.65
N CYS A 21 -6.27 -14.76 11.94
CA CYS A 21 -5.32 -13.83 12.54
C CYS A 21 -4.52 -13.00 11.51
N LEU A 22 -4.57 -13.37 10.22
CA LEU A 22 -3.85 -12.69 9.14
C LEU A 22 -4.74 -12.57 7.91
N GLY A 23 -4.90 -11.33 7.41
CA GLY A 23 -5.62 -11.05 6.16
C GLY A 23 -4.74 -11.31 4.95
N GLU A 24 -4.86 -12.48 4.36
CA GLU A 24 -4.12 -12.89 3.17
C GLU A 24 -5.09 -13.43 2.11
N PRO A 25 -4.87 -13.11 0.80
CA PRO A 25 -5.61 -13.75 -0.27
C PRO A 25 -5.44 -15.28 -0.24
N ASP A 26 -6.53 -16.01 -0.27
CA ASP A 26 -6.56 -17.48 -0.31
C ASP A 26 -6.58 -18.03 -1.76
N PHE A 27 -6.30 -17.18 -2.72
CA PHE A 27 -6.13 -17.54 -4.12
C PHE A 27 -4.65 -17.68 -4.48
N PRO A 28 -4.31 -18.58 -5.41
CA PRO A 28 -2.97 -18.60 -5.97
C PRO A 28 -2.70 -17.31 -6.77
N THR A 29 -1.44 -16.92 -6.82
CA THR A 29 -0.99 -15.85 -7.72
C THR A 29 -1.42 -16.14 -9.17
N PRO A 30 -1.91 -15.15 -9.94
CA PRO A 30 -2.34 -15.36 -11.32
C PRO A 30 -1.31 -16.07 -12.19
N ALA A 31 -1.75 -17.02 -13.02
CA ALA A 31 -0.87 -17.87 -13.82
C ALA A 31 0.07 -17.07 -14.74
N ALA A 32 -0.39 -15.93 -15.27
CA ALA A 32 0.43 -15.06 -16.11
C ALA A 32 1.65 -14.49 -15.34
N VAL A 33 1.47 -14.17 -14.06
CA VAL A 33 2.55 -13.68 -13.17
C VAL A 33 3.57 -14.78 -12.92
N VAL A 34 3.10 -15.98 -12.55
CA VAL A 34 3.96 -17.15 -12.29
C VAL A 34 4.77 -17.49 -13.54
N ALA A 35 4.11 -17.58 -14.70
CA ALA A 35 4.78 -17.91 -15.97
C ALA A 35 5.81 -16.84 -16.38
N ALA A 36 5.52 -15.55 -16.17
CA ALA A 36 6.48 -14.49 -16.48
C ALA A 36 7.72 -14.57 -15.57
N THR A 37 7.53 -14.90 -14.30
CA THR A 37 8.63 -15.04 -13.34
C THR A 37 9.48 -16.26 -13.62
N HIS A 38 8.89 -17.39 -14.02
CA HIS A 38 9.64 -18.57 -14.47
C HIS A 38 10.53 -18.21 -15.67
N ARG A 39 9.97 -17.57 -16.70
CA ARG A 39 10.77 -17.12 -17.86
C ARG A 39 11.87 -16.14 -17.46
N ALA A 40 11.63 -15.27 -16.50
CA ALA A 40 12.63 -14.33 -16.00
C ALA A 40 13.80 -15.06 -15.31
N LEU A 41 13.52 -16.08 -14.49
CA LEU A 41 14.52 -16.90 -13.85
C LEU A 41 15.34 -17.71 -14.88
N ASP A 42 14.66 -18.34 -15.84
CA ASP A 42 15.32 -19.09 -16.93
C ASP A 42 16.24 -18.18 -17.77
N ALA A 43 15.85 -16.90 -17.94
CA ALA A 43 16.66 -15.89 -18.61
C ALA A 43 17.75 -15.26 -17.73
N GLY A 44 17.93 -15.72 -16.49
CA GLY A 44 18.97 -15.22 -15.59
C GLY A 44 18.67 -13.82 -14.99
N ALA A 45 17.41 -13.42 -14.85
CA ALA A 45 17.01 -12.13 -14.26
C ALA A 45 17.20 -12.12 -12.73
N THR A 46 18.43 -12.35 -12.26
CA THR A 46 18.82 -12.46 -10.85
C THR A 46 19.83 -11.40 -10.40
N SER A 47 20.24 -10.51 -11.31
CA SER A 47 21.15 -9.40 -11.01
C SER A 47 20.43 -8.18 -10.46
N TYR A 48 21.19 -7.22 -9.92
CA TYR A 48 20.66 -5.94 -9.50
C TYR A 48 19.96 -5.18 -10.63
N THR A 49 18.92 -4.46 -10.28
CA THR A 49 18.23 -3.53 -11.18
C THR A 49 18.52 -2.08 -10.75
N PRO A 50 18.13 -1.07 -11.55
CA PRO A 50 18.14 0.31 -11.07
C PRO A 50 17.39 0.45 -9.75
N SER A 51 17.86 1.31 -8.86
CA SER A 51 17.31 1.49 -7.52
C SER A 51 15.85 1.95 -7.47
N LEU A 52 15.38 2.70 -8.49
CA LEU A 52 13.96 3.02 -8.63
C LEU A 52 13.11 1.82 -9.09
N GLY A 53 13.72 0.73 -9.51
CA GLY A 53 13.08 -0.41 -10.16
C GLY A 53 13.13 -0.33 -11.68
N LEU A 54 12.71 -1.41 -12.34
CA LEU A 54 12.68 -1.52 -13.80
C LEU A 54 11.86 -0.40 -14.42
N ARG A 55 12.41 0.22 -15.46
CA ARG A 55 11.73 1.34 -16.14
C ARG A 55 10.38 0.92 -16.71
N GLU A 56 10.33 -0.26 -17.29
CA GLU A 56 9.11 -0.84 -17.87
C GLU A 56 8.01 -1.02 -16.82
N LEU A 57 8.35 -1.48 -15.62
CA LEU A 57 7.39 -1.61 -14.52
C LEU A 57 6.87 -0.24 -14.07
N ARG A 58 7.77 0.74 -13.93
CA ARG A 58 7.38 2.10 -13.52
C ARG A 58 6.48 2.76 -14.58
N GLN A 59 6.79 2.59 -15.87
CA GLN A 59 5.94 3.04 -16.97
C GLN A 59 4.56 2.37 -16.97
N GLU A 60 4.50 1.08 -16.63
CA GLU A 60 3.22 0.36 -16.53
C GLU A 60 2.39 0.83 -15.33
N ILE A 61 3.03 1.18 -14.21
CA ILE A 61 2.34 1.80 -13.06
C ILE A 61 1.78 3.18 -13.48
N VAL A 62 2.54 4.02 -14.21
CA VAL A 62 2.04 5.29 -14.78
C VAL A 62 0.82 5.06 -15.67
N HIS A 63 0.90 4.07 -16.57
CA HIS A 63 -0.21 3.71 -17.44
C HIS A 63 -1.45 3.27 -16.64
N HIS A 64 -1.24 2.45 -15.60
CA HIS A 64 -2.31 1.99 -14.70
C HIS A 64 -3.03 3.16 -14.01
N TYR A 65 -2.29 4.13 -13.44
CA TYR A 65 -2.87 5.31 -12.79
C TYR A 65 -3.61 6.21 -13.79
N ARG A 66 -3.06 6.38 -14.99
CA ARG A 66 -3.74 7.13 -16.05
C ARG A 66 -5.04 6.47 -16.49
N LYS A 67 -5.02 5.15 -16.72
CA LYS A 67 -6.20 4.36 -17.14
C LYS A 67 -7.29 4.37 -16.08
N ARG A 68 -6.91 4.20 -14.81
CA ARG A 68 -7.85 3.96 -13.71
C ARG A 68 -8.38 5.24 -13.07
N TYR A 69 -7.53 6.24 -12.89
CA TYR A 69 -7.84 7.46 -12.13
C TYR A 69 -7.70 8.74 -12.96
N GLY A 70 -7.30 8.67 -14.21
CA GLY A 70 -7.03 9.85 -15.05
C GLY A 70 -5.78 10.64 -14.60
N VAL A 71 -4.98 10.10 -13.70
CA VAL A 71 -3.81 10.76 -13.11
C VAL A 71 -2.60 10.66 -14.03
N HIS A 72 -1.92 11.77 -14.24
CA HIS A 72 -0.68 11.85 -15.03
C HIS A 72 0.52 11.87 -14.09
N LEU A 73 1.41 10.91 -14.26
CA LEU A 73 2.64 10.72 -13.47
C LEU A 73 3.84 10.60 -14.39
N GLU A 74 5.00 10.95 -13.85
CA GLU A 74 6.30 10.65 -14.47
C GLU A 74 6.87 9.37 -13.86
N PRO A 75 7.53 8.50 -14.64
CA PRO A 75 8.15 7.28 -14.10
C PRO A 75 9.16 7.53 -12.97
N GLU A 76 9.74 8.73 -12.92
CA GLU A 76 10.69 9.18 -11.89
C GLU A 76 10.05 9.40 -10.52
N GLN A 77 8.72 9.57 -10.47
CA GLN A 77 7.96 9.67 -9.21
C GLN A 77 7.76 8.31 -8.53
N ILE A 78 8.05 7.20 -9.23
CA ILE A 78 7.75 5.84 -8.78
C ILE A 78 9.01 5.15 -8.29
N LEU A 79 8.98 4.72 -7.04
CA LEU A 79 9.99 3.90 -6.39
C LEU A 79 9.42 2.50 -6.13
N VAL A 80 9.96 1.50 -6.79
CA VAL A 80 9.58 0.09 -6.61
C VAL A 80 10.45 -0.53 -5.51
N GLY A 81 9.82 -1.19 -4.54
CA GLY A 81 10.51 -1.79 -3.41
C GLY A 81 9.99 -3.16 -3.01
N SER A 82 10.63 -3.77 -2.03
CA SER A 82 10.31 -5.11 -1.52
C SER A 82 9.06 -5.11 -0.62
N GLY A 83 7.94 -4.61 -1.15
CA GLY A 83 6.68 -4.40 -0.46
C GLY A 83 6.53 -2.96 0.05
N THR A 84 5.33 -2.61 0.54
CA THR A 84 5.02 -1.26 1.01
C THR A 84 5.65 -0.93 2.37
N SER A 85 5.87 -1.92 3.24
CA SER A 85 6.41 -1.68 4.60
C SER A 85 7.82 -1.06 4.60
N PRO A 86 8.81 -1.60 3.84
CA PRO A 86 10.11 -0.95 3.72
C PRO A 86 10.04 0.45 3.11
N LEU A 87 9.15 0.65 2.13
CA LEU A 87 8.96 1.95 1.49
C LEU A 87 8.35 2.99 2.45
N LEU A 88 7.40 2.57 3.30
CA LEU A 88 6.84 3.42 4.33
C LEU A 88 7.89 3.81 5.37
N LEU A 89 8.76 2.87 5.76
CA LEU A 89 9.87 3.16 6.66
C LEU A 89 10.83 4.20 6.08
N LEU A 90 11.22 4.06 4.81
CA LEU A 90 12.07 5.04 4.12
C LEU A 90 11.38 6.40 3.99
N LEU A 91 10.08 6.41 3.72
CA LEU A 91 9.30 7.65 3.67
C LEU A 91 9.33 8.38 5.02
N PHE A 92 9.09 7.68 6.12
CA PHE A 92 9.16 8.29 7.44
C PHE A 92 10.58 8.71 7.82
N ALA A 93 11.60 7.94 7.46
CA ALA A 93 13.01 8.34 7.65
C ALA A 93 13.38 9.61 6.87
N MET A 94 12.71 9.89 5.76
CA MET A 94 12.87 11.14 5.00
C MET A 94 12.10 12.32 5.63
N LEU A 95 10.89 12.06 6.16
CA LEU A 95 9.97 13.12 6.59
C LEU A 95 10.17 13.56 8.04
N LEU A 96 10.71 12.69 8.91
CA LEU A 96 10.67 12.87 10.35
C LEU A 96 12.05 13.17 10.95
N GLU A 97 12.06 14.14 11.82
CA GLU A 97 13.08 14.34 12.84
C GLU A 97 12.54 13.92 14.21
N THR A 98 13.42 13.81 15.21
CA THR A 98 13.01 13.44 16.58
C THR A 98 11.94 14.38 17.13
N GLY A 99 10.79 13.83 17.46
CA GLY A 99 9.63 14.55 18.01
C GLY A 99 8.65 15.11 16.96
N ASP A 100 8.91 14.93 15.68
CA ASP A 100 7.93 15.22 14.63
C ASP A 100 6.75 14.26 14.70
N GLU A 101 5.59 14.70 14.26
CA GLU A 101 4.34 13.98 14.41
C GLU A 101 3.76 13.50 13.06
N ILE A 102 3.24 12.28 13.05
CA ILE A 102 2.35 11.78 12.00
C ILE A 102 0.97 11.52 12.59
N LEU A 103 -0.04 12.12 11.96
CA LEU A 103 -1.43 11.90 12.33
C LEU A 103 -1.90 10.56 11.74
N LEU A 104 -2.49 9.70 12.57
CA LEU A 104 -2.92 8.34 12.23
C LEU A 104 -4.38 8.11 12.66
N PRO A 105 -5.27 7.56 11.82
CA PRO A 105 -6.60 7.15 12.25
C PRO A 105 -6.52 6.02 13.28
N ASP A 106 -7.42 6.05 14.27
CA ASP A 106 -7.58 5.01 15.28
C ASP A 106 -9.07 4.60 15.36
N PRO A 107 -9.42 3.35 14.97
CA PRO A 107 -8.56 2.24 14.61
C PRO A 107 -7.85 2.42 13.26
N GLY A 108 -6.68 1.78 13.13
CA GLY A 108 -5.86 1.75 11.92
C GLY A 108 -4.94 0.53 11.90
N TYR A 109 -4.19 0.35 10.85
CA TYR A 109 -3.25 -0.78 10.75
C TYR A 109 -2.20 -0.71 11.86
N ALA A 110 -2.10 -1.82 12.60
CA ALA A 110 -1.37 -1.88 13.87
C ALA A 110 0.12 -1.52 13.77
N CYS A 111 0.74 -1.67 12.59
CA CYS A 111 2.17 -1.40 12.40
C CYS A 111 2.49 0.08 12.11
N TYR A 112 1.54 0.93 11.72
CA TYR A 112 1.83 2.33 11.41
C TYR A 112 2.50 3.08 12.57
N PRO A 113 1.99 2.98 13.82
CA PRO A 113 2.65 3.66 14.94
C PRO A 113 4.09 3.22 15.17
N ASP A 114 4.42 1.96 14.89
CA ASP A 114 5.76 1.43 15.10
C ASP A 114 6.74 1.92 14.03
N PHE A 115 6.31 2.04 12.77
CA PHE A 115 7.11 2.69 11.73
C PHE A 115 7.43 4.15 12.07
N VAL A 116 6.46 4.91 12.57
CA VAL A 116 6.65 6.31 12.98
C VAL A 116 7.65 6.40 14.12
N ARG A 117 7.48 5.58 15.18
CA ARG A 117 8.42 5.55 16.33
C ARG A 117 9.82 5.12 15.93
N PHE A 118 9.94 4.12 15.04
CA PHE A 118 11.24 3.65 14.58
C PHE A 118 12.00 4.75 13.83
N ALA A 119 11.30 5.62 13.10
CA ALA A 119 11.88 6.78 12.43
C ALA A 119 12.12 7.99 13.37
N GLY A 120 11.90 7.85 14.69
CA GLY A 120 12.11 8.91 15.68
C GLY A 120 10.90 9.84 15.87
N GLY A 121 9.81 9.59 15.18
CA GLY A 121 8.61 10.41 15.26
C GLY A 121 7.62 9.99 16.34
N VAL A 122 6.57 10.78 16.50
CA VAL A 122 5.46 10.59 17.43
C VAL A 122 4.17 10.25 16.65
N PRO A 123 3.59 9.06 16.86
CA PRO A 123 2.31 8.73 16.25
C PRO A 123 1.16 9.41 17.02
N THR A 124 0.57 10.43 16.43
CA THR A 124 -0.58 11.16 17.02
C THR A 124 -1.89 10.59 16.48
N ARG A 125 -2.72 10.03 17.37
CA ARG A 125 -3.93 9.31 17.00
C ARG A 125 -5.13 10.24 16.81
N ILE A 126 -5.84 10.07 15.71
CA ILE A 126 -7.14 10.66 15.42
C ILE A 126 -8.20 9.64 15.80
N LYS A 127 -8.97 9.90 16.85
CA LYS A 127 -10.09 9.02 17.22
C LYS A 127 -11.17 9.08 16.15
N THR A 128 -11.47 7.93 15.58
CA THR A 128 -12.53 7.76 14.59
C THR A 128 -13.66 6.88 15.15
N THR A 129 -14.83 6.92 14.54
CA THR A 129 -16.01 6.19 15.03
C THR A 129 -16.74 5.50 13.89
N ALA A 130 -17.65 4.58 14.22
CA ALA A 130 -18.50 3.93 13.23
C ALA A 130 -19.37 4.91 12.43
N GLN A 131 -19.80 6.03 13.05
CA GLN A 131 -20.63 7.03 12.39
C GLN A 131 -19.90 7.74 11.24
N ASN A 132 -18.56 7.79 11.27
CA ASN A 132 -17.74 8.33 10.17
C ASN A 132 -17.01 7.24 9.39
N GLY A 133 -17.47 5.99 9.44
CA GLY A 133 -16.85 4.88 8.77
C GLY A 133 -15.41 4.58 9.23
N PHE A 134 -15.05 5.00 10.45
CA PHE A 134 -13.67 4.92 10.97
C PHE A 134 -12.64 5.66 10.11
N GLN A 135 -13.07 6.71 9.39
CA GLN A 135 -12.20 7.56 8.60
C GLN A 135 -12.00 8.93 9.25
N PRO A 136 -10.85 9.58 9.10
CA PRO A 136 -10.57 10.88 9.69
C PRO A 136 -11.41 11.97 9.01
N ARG A 137 -12.05 12.83 9.81
CA ARG A 137 -12.77 14.01 9.30
C ARG A 137 -11.83 15.21 9.24
N PRO A 138 -11.81 15.99 8.14
CA PRO A 138 -10.92 17.14 7.99
C PRO A 138 -10.94 18.10 9.17
N ALA A 139 -12.13 18.47 9.67
CA ALA A 139 -12.27 19.37 10.81
C ALA A 139 -11.71 18.81 12.14
N GLU A 140 -11.59 17.50 12.28
CA GLU A 140 -10.95 16.86 13.43
C GLU A 140 -9.43 16.82 13.25
N VAL A 141 -8.97 16.58 12.02
CA VAL A 141 -7.56 16.62 11.65
C VAL A 141 -6.97 18.01 11.86
N GLU A 142 -7.65 19.05 11.36
CA GLU A 142 -7.22 20.46 11.49
C GLU A 142 -6.91 20.88 12.92
N LYS A 143 -7.69 20.40 13.90
CA LYS A 143 -7.48 20.69 15.32
C LYS A 143 -6.19 20.09 15.90
N LEU A 144 -5.65 19.07 15.26
CA LEU A 144 -4.44 18.37 15.68
C LEU A 144 -3.19 18.88 14.95
N ILE A 145 -3.37 19.64 13.87
CA ILE A 145 -2.24 20.18 13.11
C ILE A 145 -1.51 21.23 13.94
N ASN A 146 -0.21 21.03 14.08
CA ASN A 146 0.70 21.93 14.76
C ASN A 146 2.04 21.99 14.01
N SER A 147 3.01 22.76 14.48
CA SER A 147 4.31 22.96 13.82
C SER A 147 5.20 21.71 13.69
N ARG A 148 4.88 20.65 14.44
CA ARG A 148 5.59 19.35 14.38
C ARG A 148 4.92 18.36 13.46
N CYS A 149 3.71 18.59 13.01
CA CYS A 149 3.01 17.67 12.11
C CYS A 149 3.69 17.63 10.74
N ARG A 150 4.12 16.44 10.32
CA ARG A 150 4.77 16.19 9.02
C ARG A 150 3.87 15.47 8.03
N GLY A 151 2.70 15.01 8.43
CA GLY A 151 1.73 14.40 7.52
C GLY A 151 0.56 13.74 8.22
N LEU A 152 -0.47 13.49 7.43
CA LEU A 152 -1.61 12.62 7.75
C LEU A 152 -1.49 11.34 6.94
N LEU A 153 -1.47 10.19 7.63
CA LEU A 153 -1.59 8.90 6.95
C LEU A 153 -3.06 8.48 6.90
N ILE A 154 -3.54 8.16 5.72
CA ILE A 154 -4.86 7.57 5.47
C ILE A 154 -4.70 6.20 4.83
N ASN A 155 -5.68 5.32 5.01
CA ASN A 155 -5.73 4.02 4.35
C ASN A 155 -7.14 3.79 3.81
N SER A 156 -7.27 3.69 2.49
CA SER A 156 -8.56 3.51 1.80
C SER A 156 -8.40 2.59 0.59
N PRO A 157 -9.10 1.45 0.55
CA PRO A 157 -9.91 0.84 1.62
C PRO A 157 -9.10 0.59 2.90
N SER A 158 -9.74 0.74 4.08
CA SER A 158 -9.02 0.76 5.36
C SER A 158 -8.85 -0.62 5.98
N ASN A 159 -7.73 -0.83 6.65
CA ASN A 159 -7.49 -1.93 7.57
C ASN A 159 -7.45 -1.38 9.01
N PRO A 160 -8.35 -1.83 9.94
CA PRO A 160 -9.20 -3.02 9.84
C PRO A 160 -10.65 -2.78 9.42
N ALA A 161 -11.09 -1.53 9.22
CA ALA A 161 -12.52 -1.19 9.13
C ALA A 161 -13.18 -1.56 7.80
N GLY A 162 -12.40 -1.75 6.71
CA GLY A 162 -12.92 -2.01 5.37
C GLY A 162 -13.66 -0.84 4.73
N SER A 163 -13.64 0.35 5.35
CA SER A 163 -14.29 1.55 4.83
C SER A 163 -13.48 2.18 3.71
N VAL A 164 -14.19 2.88 2.81
CA VAL A 164 -13.62 3.56 1.64
C VAL A 164 -13.90 5.05 1.75
N LEU A 165 -12.89 5.87 1.52
CA LEU A 165 -13.04 7.32 1.40
C LEU A 165 -13.65 7.67 0.03
N SER A 166 -14.68 8.47 0.02
CA SER A 166 -15.26 9.03 -1.20
C SER A 166 -14.34 10.06 -1.84
N GLY A 167 -14.54 10.32 -3.15
CA GLY A 167 -13.81 11.37 -3.84
C GLY A 167 -13.99 12.76 -3.21
N GLN A 168 -15.16 13.04 -2.61
CA GLN A 168 -15.39 14.31 -1.91
C GLN A 168 -14.59 14.41 -0.61
N GLU A 169 -14.48 13.32 0.16
CA GLU A 169 -13.67 13.28 1.39
C GLU A 169 -12.18 13.43 1.07
N LEU A 170 -11.68 12.71 0.07
CA LEU A 170 -10.30 12.83 -0.40
C LEU A 170 -9.99 14.24 -0.89
N ARG A 171 -10.90 14.87 -1.65
CA ARG A 171 -10.77 16.26 -2.10
C ARG A 171 -10.64 17.22 -0.93
N THR A 172 -11.40 17.01 0.13
CA THR A 172 -11.37 17.88 1.32
C THR A 172 -10.09 17.65 2.12
N LEU A 173 -9.66 16.39 2.29
CA LEU A 173 -8.38 16.06 2.93
C LEU A 173 -7.18 16.63 2.17
N ALA A 174 -7.25 16.65 0.84
CA ALA A 174 -6.19 17.23 -0.01
C ALA A 174 -6.00 18.74 0.16
N GLN A 175 -6.94 19.45 0.81
CA GLN A 175 -6.81 20.88 1.13
C GLN A 175 -6.07 21.15 2.45
N LEU A 176 -5.78 20.12 3.25
CA LEU A 176 -5.05 20.28 4.50
C LEU A 176 -3.64 20.82 4.26
N PRO A 177 -3.11 21.68 5.18
CA PRO A 177 -1.79 22.30 5.01
C PRO A 177 -0.63 21.37 5.37
N ILE A 178 -0.84 20.05 5.33
CA ILE A 178 0.17 19.02 5.62
C ILE A 178 0.13 17.96 4.51
N PRO A 179 1.25 17.28 4.21
CA PRO A 179 1.28 16.19 3.25
C PRO A 179 0.32 15.05 3.62
N ILE A 180 -0.34 14.48 2.62
CA ILE A 180 -1.11 13.24 2.78
C ILE A 180 -0.25 12.05 2.37
N ILE A 181 -0.25 11.02 3.22
CA ILE A 181 0.35 9.71 2.95
C ILE A 181 -0.82 8.74 2.79
N SER A 182 -1.10 8.32 1.57
CA SER A 182 -2.23 7.44 1.25
C SER A 182 -1.75 6.01 1.05
N ASP A 183 -2.16 5.11 1.94
CA ASP A 183 -1.95 3.68 1.73
C ASP A 183 -3.13 3.11 0.94
N GLU A 184 -2.89 2.87 -0.35
CA GLU A 184 -3.84 2.39 -1.34
C GLU A 184 -3.63 0.90 -1.68
N ILE A 185 -3.01 0.13 -0.77
CA ILE A 185 -2.64 -1.29 -0.99
C ILE A 185 -3.83 -2.19 -1.33
N TYR A 186 -5.06 -1.79 -0.96
CA TYR A 186 -6.28 -2.55 -1.21
C TYR A 186 -7.04 -2.10 -2.47
N HIS A 187 -6.50 -1.17 -3.25
CA HIS A 187 -7.08 -0.79 -4.53
C HIS A 187 -7.22 -2.00 -5.46
N GLY A 188 -8.37 -2.09 -6.13
CA GLY A 188 -8.78 -3.27 -6.89
C GLY A 188 -9.69 -4.23 -6.11
N LEU A 189 -9.87 -4.04 -4.80
CA LEU A 189 -10.73 -4.88 -3.94
C LEU A 189 -11.94 -4.11 -3.36
N THR A 190 -12.26 -2.94 -3.89
CA THR A 190 -13.47 -2.20 -3.52
C THR A 190 -14.70 -2.92 -4.05
N TYR A 191 -15.70 -3.16 -3.19
CA TYR A 191 -16.91 -3.92 -3.52
C TYR A 191 -18.09 -3.02 -3.88
N GLU A 192 -18.19 -1.85 -3.27
CA GLU A 192 -19.28 -0.90 -3.45
C GLU A 192 -18.73 0.52 -3.63
N GLY A 193 -19.39 1.32 -4.46
CA GLY A 193 -18.95 2.67 -4.78
C GLY A 193 -17.80 2.73 -5.79
N GLU A 194 -17.25 3.92 -5.96
CA GLU A 194 -16.09 4.19 -6.82
C GLU A 194 -14.83 4.25 -5.97
N GLU A 195 -13.74 3.76 -6.52
CA GLU A 195 -12.42 3.80 -5.91
C GLU A 195 -11.65 5.01 -6.46
N HIS A 196 -11.14 5.84 -5.58
CA HIS A 196 -10.42 7.06 -5.91
C HIS A 196 -9.01 7.05 -5.30
N SER A 197 -8.03 7.53 -6.05
CA SER A 197 -6.70 7.83 -5.52
C SER A 197 -6.64 9.27 -5.02
N ILE A 198 -5.89 9.52 -3.93
CA ILE A 198 -5.62 10.89 -3.46
C ILE A 198 -4.96 11.75 -4.56
N LEU A 199 -4.25 11.12 -5.49
CA LEU A 199 -3.56 11.81 -6.60
C LEU A 199 -4.51 12.45 -7.62
N GLU A 200 -5.79 12.11 -7.62
CA GLU A 200 -6.83 12.82 -8.39
C GLU A 200 -7.04 14.27 -7.90
N TYR A 201 -6.66 14.54 -6.65
CA TYR A 201 -6.97 15.80 -5.95
C TYR A 201 -5.73 16.61 -5.59
N THR A 202 -4.54 16.00 -5.51
CA THR A 202 -3.29 16.69 -5.21
C THR A 202 -2.08 15.95 -5.76
N GLY A 203 -1.11 16.71 -6.30
CA GLY A 203 0.19 16.18 -6.73
C GLY A 203 1.24 16.16 -5.61
N SER A 204 0.92 16.62 -4.40
CA SER A 204 1.86 16.70 -3.26
C SER A 204 1.74 15.53 -2.28
N ALA A 205 0.86 14.57 -2.55
CA ALA A 205 0.69 13.38 -1.72
C ALA A 205 1.75 12.31 -2.00
N PHE A 206 1.95 11.44 -1.00
CA PHE A 206 2.69 10.19 -1.13
C PHE A 206 1.70 9.03 -1.19
N VAL A 207 1.86 8.13 -2.15
CA VAL A 207 0.95 6.98 -2.29
C VAL A 207 1.72 5.68 -2.21
N LEU A 208 1.27 4.80 -1.34
CA LEU A 208 1.73 3.42 -1.23
C LEU A 208 0.77 2.52 -1.99
N GLY A 209 1.29 1.79 -2.97
CA GLY A 209 0.55 0.80 -3.72
C GLY A 209 1.34 -0.50 -3.84
N GLY A 210 0.70 -1.55 -4.30
CA GLY A 210 1.43 -2.80 -4.42
C GLY A 210 0.61 -3.98 -4.92
N PHE A 211 1.26 -5.12 -4.95
CA PHE A 211 0.75 -6.33 -5.60
C PHE A 211 0.22 -7.38 -4.62
N SER A 212 0.47 -7.18 -3.32
CA SER A 212 0.20 -8.20 -2.30
C SER A 212 -1.27 -8.61 -2.22
N LYS A 213 -2.21 -7.66 -2.38
CA LYS A 213 -3.62 -7.90 -2.08
C LYS A 213 -4.43 -8.18 -3.35
N ALA A 214 -4.58 -7.22 -4.25
CA ALA A 214 -5.37 -7.38 -5.46
C ALA A 214 -4.85 -8.48 -6.40
N TYR A 215 -3.54 -8.73 -6.41
CA TYR A 215 -2.91 -9.73 -7.28
C TYR A 215 -2.51 -11.03 -6.57
N ALA A 216 -2.93 -11.24 -5.31
CA ALA A 216 -2.56 -12.42 -4.51
C ALA A 216 -1.03 -12.70 -4.51
N MET A 217 -0.24 -11.65 -4.30
CA MET A 217 1.23 -11.69 -4.33
C MET A 217 1.85 -11.34 -2.97
N THR A 218 1.28 -11.80 -1.86
CA THR A 218 1.76 -11.47 -0.50
C THR A 218 3.20 -11.91 -0.26
N GLY A 219 3.54 -13.14 -0.60
CA GLY A 219 4.89 -13.72 -0.45
C GLY A 219 5.93 -13.20 -1.46
N TRP A 220 5.51 -12.53 -2.52
CA TRP A 220 6.40 -11.98 -3.56
C TRP A 220 7.16 -10.74 -3.10
N ARG A 221 6.63 -10.06 -2.09
CA ARG A 221 7.22 -8.84 -1.52
C ARG A 221 7.48 -7.77 -2.59
N LEU A 222 6.45 -7.32 -3.29
CA LEU A 222 6.52 -6.26 -4.29
C LEU A 222 5.50 -5.15 -3.98
N GLY A 223 5.98 -3.91 -3.97
CA GLY A 223 5.18 -2.71 -3.83
C GLY A 223 5.85 -1.51 -4.46
N TYR A 224 5.19 -0.38 -4.43
CA TYR A 224 5.74 0.88 -4.92
C TYR A 224 5.27 2.06 -4.06
N LEU A 225 6.07 3.11 -4.10
CA LEU A 225 5.77 4.43 -3.53
C LEU A 225 5.76 5.43 -4.68
N ILE A 226 4.68 6.21 -4.79
CA ILE A 226 4.60 7.38 -5.66
C ILE A 226 4.82 8.61 -4.79
N SER A 227 5.70 9.49 -5.22
CA SER A 227 6.07 10.70 -4.48
C SER A 227 6.05 11.93 -5.38
N PRO A 228 5.96 13.13 -4.81
CA PRO A 228 6.28 14.35 -5.53
C PRO A 228 7.70 14.28 -6.13
N LEU A 229 7.89 14.82 -7.34
CA LEU A 229 9.21 14.82 -8.02
C LEU A 229 10.32 15.43 -7.17
N THR A 230 9.98 16.42 -6.36
CA THR A 230 10.93 17.09 -5.42
C THR A 230 11.50 16.14 -4.37
N CYS A 231 10.79 15.06 -4.02
CA CYS A 231 11.20 14.05 -3.04
C CYS A 231 11.84 12.81 -3.69
N ALA A 232 11.63 12.61 -4.99
CA ALA A 232 12.00 11.38 -5.68
C ALA A 232 13.50 11.04 -5.56
N ARG A 233 14.37 12.05 -5.70
CA ARG A 233 15.83 11.82 -5.60
C ARG A 233 16.27 11.42 -4.20
N THR A 234 15.72 12.05 -3.17
CA THR A 234 16.03 11.70 -1.76
C THR A 234 15.60 10.28 -1.44
N LEU A 235 14.36 9.92 -1.80
CA LEU A 235 13.82 8.56 -1.62
C LEU A 235 14.64 7.53 -2.38
N GLN A 236 15.03 7.83 -3.63
CA GLN A 236 15.92 6.96 -4.40
C GLN A 236 17.25 6.72 -3.71
N THR A 237 17.86 7.78 -3.15
CA THR A 237 19.16 7.68 -2.46
C THR A 237 19.03 6.82 -1.20
N LEU A 238 18.00 7.03 -0.39
CA LEU A 238 17.73 6.21 0.78
C LEU A 238 17.49 4.74 0.39
N HIS A 239 16.65 4.49 -0.61
CA HIS A 239 16.39 3.13 -1.08
C HIS A 239 17.65 2.43 -1.60
N GLN A 240 18.45 3.13 -2.39
CA GLN A 240 19.71 2.62 -2.91
C GLN A 240 20.69 2.22 -1.77
N ASN A 241 20.77 3.04 -0.72
CA ASN A 241 21.73 2.82 0.36
C ASN A 241 21.28 1.73 1.34
N PHE A 242 19.97 1.59 1.57
CA PHE A 242 19.45 0.64 2.57
C PHE A 242 18.92 -0.66 1.95
N MET A 243 18.37 -0.62 0.74
CA MET A 243 17.65 -1.75 0.12
C MET A 243 18.28 -2.19 -1.22
N ILE A 244 19.09 -1.34 -1.86
CA ILE A 244 19.69 -1.50 -3.19
C ILE A 244 18.61 -1.44 -4.27
N CYS A 245 17.81 -2.50 -4.43
CA CYS A 245 16.69 -2.60 -5.38
C CYS A 245 15.73 -3.73 -4.98
N ALA A 246 14.54 -3.76 -5.56
CA ALA A 246 13.66 -4.92 -5.50
C ALA A 246 14.16 -6.06 -6.39
N ASN A 247 13.76 -7.30 -6.10
CA ASN A 247 14.18 -8.48 -6.84
C ASN A 247 13.79 -8.41 -8.33
N HIS A 248 14.75 -8.61 -9.24
CA HIS A 248 14.57 -8.46 -10.68
C HIS A 248 13.40 -9.31 -11.22
N PHE A 249 13.44 -10.63 -11.01
CA PHE A 249 12.41 -11.55 -11.49
C PHE A 249 11.02 -11.26 -10.90
N VAL A 250 10.96 -10.75 -9.66
CA VAL A 250 9.70 -10.35 -9.01
C VAL A 250 9.11 -9.11 -9.68
N GLN A 251 9.94 -8.15 -10.08
CA GLN A 251 9.48 -6.96 -10.81
C GLN A 251 8.89 -7.32 -12.18
N LEU A 252 9.46 -8.31 -12.89
CA LEU A 252 8.91 -8.83 -14.14
C LEU A 252 7.58 -9.55 -13.91
N GLY A 253 7.42 -10.23 -12.77
CA GLY A 253 6.12 -10.75 -12.33
C GLY A 253 5.09 -9.63 -12.09
N GLY A 254 5.48 -8.54 -11.44
CA GLY A 254 4.62 -7.38 -11.21
C GLY A 254 4.20 -6.68 -12.52
N LEU A 255 5.12 -6.59 -13.48
CA LEU A 255 4.81 -6.09 -14.83
C LEU A 255 3.75 -6.96 -15.52
N ALA A 256 3.88 -8.28 -15.42
CA ALA A 256 2.89 -9.21 -15.96
C ALA A 256 1.54 -9.11 -15.23
N ALA A 257 1.54 -8.85 -13.92
CA ALA A 257 0.32 -8.64 -13.14
C ALA A 257 -0.50 -7.46 -13.67
N LEU A 258 0.14 -6.31 -13.86
CA LEU A 258 -0.54 -5.11 -14.39
C LEU A 258 -1.06 -5.31 -15.81
N ARG A 259 -0.33 -6.03 -16.65
CA ARG A 259 -0.69 -6.22 -18.06
C ARG A 259 -1.73 -7.30 -18.32
N HIS A 260 -1.77 -8.35 -17.49
CA HIS A 260 -2.46 -9.59 -17.86
C HIS A 260 -3.37 -10.17 -16.77
N ALA A 261 -3.38 -9.63 -15.54
CA ALA A 261 -4.14 -10.23 -14.45
C ALA A 261 -5.44 -9.47 -14.08
N GLU A 262 -5.90 -8.52 -14.89
CA GLU A 262 -7.11 -7.74 -14.62
C GLU A 262 -8.36 -8.65 -14.43
N ALA A 263 -8.51 -9.66 -15.27
CA ALA A 263 -9.62 -10.63 -15.17
C ALA A 263 -9.52 -11.51 -13.90
N ASP A 264 -8.30 -11.86 -13.46
CA ASP A 264 -8.10 -12.60 -12.22
C ASP A 264 -8.45 -11.77 -11.00
N VAL A 265 -8.04 -10.50 -10.97
CA VAL A 265 -8.39 -9.54 -9.90
C VAL A 265 -9.90 -9.42 -9.80
N GLU A 266 -10.60 -9.21 -10.92
CA GLU A 266 -12.07 -9.08 -10.92
C GLU A 266 -12.76 -10.37 -10.46
N ARG A 267 -12.27 -11.54 -10.86
CA ARG A 267 -12.77 -12.83 -10.37
C ARG A 267 -12.61 -12.97 -8.86
N MET A 268 -11.45 -12.64 -8.32
CA MET A 268 -11.17 -12.68 -6.88
C MET A 268 -12.06 -11.69 -6.12
N ARG A 269 -12.17 -10.45 -6.61
CA ARG A 269 -13.02 -9.41 -6.03
C ARG A 269 -14.47 -9.86 -5.90
N ARG A 270 -15.04 -10.47 -6.96
CA ARG A 270 -16.41 -10.98 -6.94
C ARG A 270 -16.60 -12.10 -5.91
N LEU A 271 -15.66 -13.01 -5.78
CA LEU A 271 -15.74 -14.09 -4.80
C LEU A 271 -15.58 -13.55 -3.36
N TYR A 272 -14.73 -12.58 -3.12
CA TYR A 272 -14.65 -11.90 -1.82
C TYR A 272 -15.96 -11.18 -1.48
N ASP A 273 -16.59 -10.49 -2.44
CA ASP A 273 -17.88 -9.82 -2.19
C ASP A 273 -19.00 -10.82 -1.87
N LEU A 274 -19.04 -11.97 -2.55
CA LEU A 274 -19.98 -13.04 -2.21
C LEU A 274 -19.78 -13.54 -0.76
N ARG A 275 -18.55 -13.77 -0.34
CA ARG A 275 -18.21 -14.19 1.03
C ARG A 275 -18.55 -13.10 2.04
N ARG A 276 -18.22 -11.85 1.74
CA ARG A 276 -18.58 -10.68 2.56
C ARG A 276 -20.10 -10.62 2.79
N ARG A 277 -20.90 -10.72 1.75
CA ARG A 277 -22.37 -10.71 1.84
C ARG A 277 -22.92 -11.89 2.64
N GLN A 278 -22.22 -13.00 2.67
CA GLN A 278 -22.58 -14.16 3.48
C GLN A 278 -22.34 -13.91 4.99
N LEU A 279 -21.22 -13.24 5.32
CA LEU A 279 -20.87 -12.90 6.70
C LEU A 279 -21.73 -11.77 7.28
N LEU A 280 -22.33 -10.93 6.45
CA LEU A 280 -23.18 -9.80 6.87
C LEU A 280 -24.66 -10.19 7.06
N LYS A 281 -25.05 -11.42 6.79
CA LYS A 281 -26.39 -11.97 7.05
C LYS A 281 -26.53 -12.44 8.49
#